data_0674710c742efdbb56957e5ff7ecfb5a
#
_entry.id   0674710c742efdbb56957e5ff7ecfb5a
#
_cell.length_a   1.000
_cell.length_b   1.000
_cell.length_c   1.000
_cell.angle_alpha   90.00
_cell.angle_beta   90.00
_cell.angle_gamma   90.00
#
_symmetry.space_group_name_H-M   'P 1'
#
loop_
_entity.id
_entity.type
_entity.pdbx_description
1 polymer ?
#
loop_
_entity_poly.entity_id
_entity_poly.type
_entity_poly.pdbx_seq_one_letter_code
_entity_poly.pdbx_strand_id
1 'polypeptide(L)'
;NTTSFNQNPVGTGRYKFEDWDATGGMITLKRNEDYYGKVPNIETVVYRTVSDETTKATMLQSGEADLAWLNSNYASQFKDKDGYNYWEFTTADYRGAAMDMSTNFWKENGDSIGVLNYALDKDSIIAGVLAGQGEPAYSPIQRNPLGTDKEANIYSYDLDTFAKKMEELGWKKGDDGIYERNGQKFHFTIQVRDYEEERVDIANVMSDMLKQAGVEMEVKLVTKFDWDAGYNGFLAGYSTQFDPDMAYVNFVTDASGNNMHYSNADVDKYLEEGRHGETEEARKEAYSEFEKAYAKAPGILLVAYLQGDYVGVSGLDGLDTTRVLGHHSVGVMWNIEDWTITK
;
A
#
# COMPACT_ATOMS: atom_id res chain seq x y z
N ASN A 1 22.15 0.77 -13.89
CA ASN A 1 22.93 1.71 -14.73
C ASN A 1 22.93 3.07 -14.05
N THR A 2 23.89 3.29 -13.14
CA THR A 2 24.19 4.62 -12.59
C THR A 2 24.92 5.42 -13.65
N THR A 3 24.18 6.20 -14.44
CA THR A 3 24.78 7.18 -15.35
C THR A 3 25.34 8.34 -14.54
N SER A 4 26.30 9.08 -15.07
CA SER A 4 26.82 10.31 -14.45
C SER A 4 25.71 11.31 -14.08
N PHE A 5 24.63 11.32 -14.86
CA PHE A 5 23.43 12.12 -14.56
C PHE A 5 22.74 11.67 -13.27
N ASN A 6 22.57 10.36 -13.04
CA ASN A 6 21.94 9.85 -11.79
C ASN A 6 22.78 10.13 -10.54
N GLN A 7 24.09 10.28 -10.70
CA GLN A 7 25.01 10.63 -9.61
C GLN A 7 25.08 12.15 -9.35
N ASN A 8 24.77 12.96 -10.36
CA ASN A 8 24.80 14.42 -10.30
C ASN A 8 23.58 14.97 -11.06
N PRO A 9 22.36 14.81 -10.54
CA PRO A 9 21.15 15.21 -11.23
C PRO A 9 21.06 16.73 -11.35
N VAL A 10 20.66 17.20 -12.51
CA VAL A 10 20.35 18.61 -12.77
C VAL A 10 18.86 18.73 -13.08
N GLY A 11 18.15 19.53 -12.32
CA GLY A 11 16.71 19.71 -12.45
C GLY A 11 16.30 21.17 -12.27
N THR A 12 15.00 21.42 -12.39
CA THR A 12 14.36 22.76 -12.24
C THR A 12 13.63 22.90 -10.90
N GLY A 13 13.92 22.03 -9.94
CA GLY A 13 13.22 21.96 -8.65
C GLY A 13 13.57 23.10 -7.68
N ARG A 14 12.82 23.12 -6.55
CA ARG A 14 13.03 24.07 -5.43
C ARG A 14 14.38 23.90 -4.76
N TYR A 15 14.98 22.73 -4.91
CA TYR A 15 16.31 22.38 -4.38
C TYR A 15 17.21 21.89 -5.49
N LYS A 16 18.49 22.13 -5.35
CA LYS A 16 19.58 21.62 -6.19
C LYS A 16 20.30 20.51 -5.46
N PHE A 17 20.70 19.47 -6.18
CA PHE A 17 21.55 18.42 -5.65
C PHE A 17 22.91 18.99 -5.22
N GLU A 18 23.40 18.61 -4.06
CA GLU A 18 24.72 19.01 -3.55
C GLU A 18 25.63 17.80 -3.40
N ASP A 19 25.19 16.75 -2.67
CA ASP A 19 26.02 15.59 -2.39
C ASP A 19 25.19 14.32 -2.19
N TRP A 20 25.81 13.18 -2.45
CA TRP A 20 25.29 11.85 -2.16
C TRP A 20 26.35 10.98 -1.51
N ASP A 21 26.27 10.81 -0.20
CA ASP A 21 27.00 9.77 0.52
C ASP A 21 26.27 8.43 0.40
N ALA A 22 26.64 7.65 -0.61
CA ALA A 22 26.04 6.33 -0.85
C ALA A 22 26.35 5.32 0.27
N THR A 23 27.43 5.50 1.01
CA THR A 23 27.84 4.63 2.13
C THR A 23 27.07 4.97 3.39
N GLY A 24 26.93 6.25 3.69
CA GLY A 24 26.15 6.74 4.83
C GLY A 24 24.65 6.80 4.58
N GLY A 25 24.19 6.53 3.36
CA GLY A 25 22.78 6.57 2.99
C GLY A 25 22.18 7.98 3.04
N MET A 26 22.98 9.02 2.74
CA MET A 26 22.56 10.41 2.84
C MET A 26 22.57 11.12 1.49
N ILE A 27 21.55 11.95 1.24
CA ILE A 27 21.49 12.86 0.11
C ILE A 27 21.30 14.28 0.65
N THR A 28 22.20 15.19 0.26
CA THR A 28 22.15 16.61 0.62
C THR A 28 21.63 17.43 -0.55
N LEU A 29 20.64 18.25 -0.27
CA LEU A 29 20.06 19.20 -1.21
C LEU A 29 20.18 20.62 -0.67
N LYS A 30 20.50 21.58 -1.54
CA LYS A 30 20.55 23.01 -1.25
C LYS A 30 19.40 23.73 -1.93
N ARG A 31 18.86 24.72 -1.26
CA ARG A 31 17.83 25.62 -1.79
C ARG A 31 18.27 26.23 -3.12
N ASN A 32 17.37 26.19 -4.10
CA ASN A 32 17.58 26.85 -5.38
C ASN A 32 17.11 28.31 -5.30
N GLU A 33 18.06 29.22 -5.14
CA GLU A 33 17.78 30.68 -5.07
C GLU A 33 17.18 31.21 -6.39
N ASP A 34 17.43 30.54 -7.52
CA ASP A 34 16.92 30.90 -8.84
C ASP A 34 15.62 30.16 -9.20
N TYR A 35 14.94 29.57 -8.20
CA TYR A 35 13.71 28.84 -8.46
C TYR A 35 12.62 29.79 -8.98
N TYR A 36 11.92 29.39 -10.04
CA TYR A 36 10.91 30.21 -10.73
C TYR A 36 9.60 30.41 -9.91
N GLY A 37 9.38 29.64 -8.86
CA GLY A 37 8.26 29.76 -7.92
C GLY A 37 8.70 30.37 -6.59
N LYS A 38 7.97 30.05 -5.52
CA LYS A 38 8.32 30.47 -4.17
C LYS A 38 9.60 29.77 -3.70
N VAL A 39 10.63 30.53 -3.38
CA VAL A 39 11.88 29.99 -2.84
C VAL A 39 11.64 29.48 -1.42
N PRO A 40 12.05 28.24 -1.08
CA PRO A 40 11.86 27.67 0.26
C PRO A 40 12.56 28.45 1.36
N ASN A 41 12.00 28.44 2.58
CA ASN A 41 12.65 29.05 3.75
C ASN A 41 13.84 28.21 4.25
N ILE A 42 13.72 26.88 4.19
CA ILE A 42 14.78 25.95 4.65
C ILE A 42 15.90 25.93 3.60
N GLU A 43 17.13 26.23 4.04
CA GLU A 43 18.29 26.32 3.14
C GLU A 43 18.80 24.94 2.70
N THR A 44 18.86 23.98 3.62
CA THR A 44 19.45 22.66 3.38
C THR A 44 18.49 21.57 3.82
N VAL A 45 18.31 20.56 2.96
CA VAL A 45 17.57 19.33 3.28
C VAL A 45 18.53 18.17 3.16
N VAL A 46 18.61 17.35 4.22
CA VAL A 46 19.39 16.11 4.23
C VAL A 46 18.41 14.93 4.37
N TYR A 47 18.31 14.12 3.34
CA TYR A 47 17.62 12.85 3.43
C TYR A 47 18.57 11.79 3.98
N ARG A 48 18.09 11.01 4.94
CA ARG A 48 18.83 9.87 5.47
C ARG A 48 17.97 8.61 5.38
N THR A 49 18.50 7.56 4.75
CA THR A 49 17.84 6.26 4.69
C THR A 49 18.07 5.53 6.00
N VAL A 50 16.99 5.21 6.71
CA VAL A 50 17.00 4.41 7.95
C VAL A 50 15.87 3.41 7.85
N SER A 51 16.19 2.11 7.87
CA SER A 51 15.19 1.04 7.71
C SER A 51 14.51 0.65 9.02
N ASP A 52 15.20 0.81 10.14
CA ASP A 52 14.73 0.39 11.47
C ASP A 52 13.92 1.48 12.16
N GLU A 53 12.68 1.17 12.54
CA GLU A 53 11.73 2.12 13.15
C GLU A 53 12.21 2.64 14.52
N THR A 54 12.81 1.77 15.33
CA THR A 54 13.37 2.16 16.65
C THR A 54 14.51 3.16 16.48
N THR A 55 15.34 2.94 15.48
CA THR A 55 16.45 3.86 15.13
C THR A 55 15.91 5.23 14.69
N LYS A 56 14.87 5.27 13.83
CA LYS A 56 14.22 6.53 13.41
C LYS A 56 13.67 7.29 14.61
N ALA A 57 12.92 6.60 15.49
CA ALA A 57 12.37 7.19 16.71
C ALA A 57 13.46 7.73 17.65
N THR A 58 14.58 7.00 17.79
CA THR A 58 15.72 7.43 18.59
C THR A 58 16.40 8.66 18.00
N MET A 59 16.55 8.74 16.68
CA MET A 59 17.12 9.92 16.01
C MET A 59 16.28 11.18 16.21
N LEU A 60 14.95 11.07 16.21
CA LEU A 60 14.07 12.18 16.59
C LEU A 60 14.29 12.58 18.04
N GLN A 61 14.40 11.62 18.96
CA GLN A 61 14.57 11.90 20.39
C GLN A 61 15.93 12.50 20.73
N SER A 62 16.98 12.14 19.99
CA SER A 62 18.34 12.71 20.15
C SER A 62 18.54 14.05 19.42
N GLY A 63 17.59 14.45 18.58
CA GLY A 63 17.73 15.65 17.73
C GLY A 63 18.63 15.44 16.52
N GLU A 64 18.95 14.20 16.16
CA GLU A 64 19.67 13.87 14.92
C GLU A 64 18.78 13.96 13.68
N ALA A 65 17.44 13.86 13.85
CA ALA A 65 16.48 14.05 12.81
C ALA A 65 15.46 15.14 13.21
N ASP A 66 15.13 16.04 12.29
CA ASP A 66 14.12 17.06 12.49
C ASP A 66 12.71 16.56 12.11
N LEU A 67 12.63 15.58 11.20
CA LEU A 67 11.39 14.96 10.71
C LEU A 67 11.64 13.48 10.38
N ALA A 68 10.72 12.60 10.75
CA ALA A 68 10.73 11.20 10.34
C ALA A 68 9.34 10.72 9.96
N TRP A 69 9.27 9.91 8.91
CA TRP A 69 8.15 9.02 8.66
C TRP A 69 8.31 7.76 9.52
N LEU A 70 7.29 7.44 10.28
CA LEU A 70 7.25 6.28 11.17
C LEU A 70 6.00 5.46 10.84
N ASN A 71 6.08 4.14 11.06
CA ASN A 71 4.87 3.36 11.06
C ASN A 71 3.99 3.71 12.29
N SER A 72 2.70 3.42 12.22
CA SER A 72 1.71 3.93 13.15
C SER A 72 1.98 3.54 14.61
N ASN A 73 2.52 2.33 14.86
CA ASN A 73 2.85 1.88 16.21
C ASN A 73 3.96 2.71 16.87
N TYR A 74 4.95 3.13 16.08
CA TYR A 74 6.04 3.97 16.58
C TYR A 74 5.66 5.44 16.62
N ALA A 75 4.92 5.92 15.63
CA ALA A 75 4.47 7.31 15.56
C ALA A 75 3.54 7.68 16.72
N SER A 76 2.65 6.77 17.11
CA SER A 76 1.70 6.97 18.20
C SER A 76 2.36 7.32 19.54
N GLN A 77 3.61 6.92 19.76
CA GLN A 77 4.38 7.23 20.98
C GLN A 77 4.73 8.72 21.10
N PHE A 78 4.62 9.48 20.02
CA PHE A 78 4.89 10.91 19.97
C PHE A 78 3.62 11.76 19.95
N LYS A 79 2.44 11.14 19.83
CA LYS A 79 1.17 11.86 19.84
C LYS A 79 0.99 12.52 21.21
N ASP A 80 0.69 13.81 21.20
CA ASP A 80 0.53 14.64 22.39
C ASP A 80 1.77 14.70 23.31
N LYS A 81 2.98 14.39 22.79
CA LYS A 81 4.22 14.43 23.54
C LYS A 81 4.90 15.79 23.37
N ASP A 82 5.24 16.44 24.48
CA ASP A 82 5.95 17.72 24.49
C ASP A 82 7.25 17.65 23.68
N GLY A 83 7.51 18.68 22.89
CA GLY A 83 8.71 18.79 22.06
C GLY A 83 8.57 18.19 20.66
N TYR A 84 7.41 17.63 20.31
CA TYR A 84 7.16 17.05 18.99
C TYR A 84 5.85 17.55 18.39
N ASN A 85 5.83 17.65 17.07
CA ASN A 85 4.64 17.77 16.25
C ASN A 85 4.34 16.42 15.60
N TYR A 86 3.06 16.07 15.49
CA TYR A 86 2.56 14.87 14.86
C TYR A 86 1.62 15.24 13.73
N TRP A 87 1.87 14.72 12.54
CA TRP A 87 1.03 14.91 11.36
C TRP A 87 0.55 13.57 10.83
N GLU A 88 -0.75 13.44 10.70
CA GLU A 88 -1.42 12.30 10.09
C GLU A 88 -1.88 12.68 8.68
N PHE A 89 -1.40 11.95 7.70
CA PHE A 89 -1.76 12.14 6.30
C PHE A 89 -2.63 11.00 5.80
N THR A 90 -3.66 11.32 5.04
CA THR A 90 -4.32 10.33 4.20
C THR A 90 -3.34 9.87 3.11
N THR A 91 -3.21 8.57 2.91
CA THR A 91 -2.43 8.03 1.79
C THR A 91 -3.32 7.26 0.82
N ALA A 92 -2.88 7.12 -0.43
CA ALA A 92 -3.46 6.18 -1.38
C ALA A 92 -2.78 4.79 -1.33
N ASP A 93 -1.94 4.56 -0.31
CA ASP A 93 -1.21 3.31 -0.10
C ASP A 93 -2.10 2.26 0.55
N TYR A 94 -2.21 1.09 -0.06
CA TYR A 94 -3.00 -0.01 0.45
C TYR A 94 -2.22 -1.32 0.55
N ARG A 95 -2.70 -2.21 1.42
CA ARG A 95 -2.15 -3.55 1.66
C ARG A 95 -3.15 -4.62 1.32
N GLY A 96 -2.64 -5.74 0.83
CA GLY A 96 -3.43 -6.95 0.59
C GLY A 96 -2.60 -8.11 0.09
N ALA A 97 -3.16 -9.30 0.14
CA ALA A 97 -2.54 -10.48 -0.46
C ALA A 97 -2.89 -10.55 -1.95
N ALA A 98 -1.90 -10.33 -2.80
CA ALA A 98 -2.00 -10.43 -4.25
C ALA A 98 -1.80 -11.89 -4.67
N MET A 99 -2.75 -12.43 -5.43
CA MET A 99 -2.74 -13.84 -5.84
C MET A 99 -2.08 -13.98 -7.20
N ASP A 100 -1.14 -14.90 -7.33
CA ASP A 100 -0.51 -15.22 -8.62
C ASP A 100 -1.40 -16.18 -9.43
N MET A 101 -2.17 -15.64 -10.36
CA MET A 101 -3.10 -16.36 -11.21
C MET A 101 -2.42 -17.32 -12.19
N SER A 102 -1.09 -17.29 -12.32
CA SER A 102 -0.34 -18.21 -13.15
C SER A 102 -0.16 -19.59 -12.48
N THR A 103 -0.35 -19.67 -11.16
CA THR A 103 -0.22 -20.92 -10.40
C THR A 103 -1.38 -21.88 -10.66
N ASN A 104 -1.11 -23.18 -10.61
CA ASN A 104 -2.16 -24.19 -10.83
C ASN A 104 -3.29 -24.05 -9.81
N PHE A 105 -2.97 -23.72 -8.56
CA PHE A 105 -3.99 -23.56 -7.53
C PHE A 105 -5.02 -22.49 -7.92
N TRP A 106 -4.58 -21.29 -8.31
CA TRP A 106 -5.51 -20.20 -8.65
C TRP A 106 -6.13 -20.33 -10.03
N LYS A 107 -5.49 -21.03 -10.99
CA LYS A 107 -6.14 -21.37 -12.26
C LYS A 107 -7.40 -22.22 -12.06
N GLU A 108 -7.40 -23.09 -11.06
CA GLU A 108 -8.52 -23.96 -10.74
C GLU A 108 -9.49 -23.34 -9.72
N ASN A 109 -9.01 -22.45 -8.85
CA ASN A 109 -9.71 -21.98 -7.66
C ASN A 109 -9.86 -20.44 -7.56
N GLY A 110 -9.57 -19.69 -8.61
CA GLY A 110 -9.63 -18.22 -8.63
C GLY A 110 -11.02 -17.66 -8.31
N ASP A 111 -12.07 -18.40 -8.59
CA ASP A 111 -13.46 -18.10 -8.23
C ASP A 111 -13.67 -17.91 -6.72
N SER A 112 -12.77 -18.47 -5.91
CA SER A 112 -12.87 -18.44 -4.44
C SER A 112 -12.22 -17.21 -3.80
N ILE A 113 -11.38 -16.44 -4.53
CA ILE A 113 -10.63 -15.31 -3.94
C ILE A 113 -11.58 -14.26 -3.37
N GLY A 114 -12.62 -13.89 -4.11
CA GLY A 114 -13.61 -12.93 -3.64
C GLY A 114 -14.30 -13.36 -2.33
N VAL A 115 -14.55 -14.65 -2.18
CA VAL A 115 -15.23 -15.22 -1.00
C VAL A 115 -14.38 -15.08 0.26
N LEU A 116 -13.03 -15.11 0.15
CA LEU A 116 -12.13 -14.95 1.30
C LEU A 116 -12.32 -13.61 2.03
N ASN A 117 -12.84 -12.57 1.36
CA ASN A 117 -13.13 -11.29 2.01
C ASN A 117 -14.14 -11.41 3.15
N TYR A 118 -15.08 -12.37 3.09
CA TYR A 118 -16.05 -12.60 4.17
C TYR A 118 -15.43 -13.23 5.42
N ALA A 119 -14.22 -13.81 5.30
CA ALA A 119 -13.48 -14.42 6.41
C ALA A 119 -12.45 -13.47 7.04
N LEU A 120 -12.31 -12.24 6.55
CA LEU A 120 -11.35 -11.26 7.07
C LEU A 120 -12.06 -10.12 7.78
N ASP A 121 -11.85 -10.02 9.08
CA ASP A 121 -12.21 -8.86 9.89
C ASP A 121 -11.15 -7.76 9.72
N LYS A 122 -11.35 -6.92 8.70
CA LYS A 122 -10.41 -5.84 8.34
C LYS A 122 -10.30 -4.80 9.44
N ASP A 123 -11.38 -4.50 10.15
CA ASP A 123 -11.39 -3.54 11.26
C ASP A 123 -10.51 -4.05 12.41
N SER A 124 -10.60 -5.35 12.75
CA SER A 124 -9.73 -5.97 13.75
C SER A 124 -8.26 -5.98 13.34
N ILE A 125 -7.95 -6.20 12.05
CA ILE A 125 -6.57 -6.10 11.54
C ILE A 125 -6.06 -4.66 11.70
N ILE A 126 -6.83 -3.66 11.30
CA ILE A 126 -6.46 -2.24 11.43
C ILE A 126 -6.26 -1.86 12.90
N ALA A 127 -7.16 -2.27 13.78
CA ALA A 127 -7.05 -1.97 15.20
C ALA A 127 -5.83 -2.64 15.85
N GLY A 128 -5.53 -3.89 15.52
CA GLY A 128 -4.48 -4.68 16.15
C GLY A 128 -3.09 -4.49 15.55
N VAL A 129 -2.98 -4.30 14.23
CA VAL A 129 -1.68 -4.19 13.54
C VAL A 129 -1.31 -2.74 13.25
N LEU A 130 -2.28 -1.91 12.86
CA LEU A 130 -2.05 -0.53 12.42
C LEU A 130 -2.37 0.50 13.50
N ALA A 131 -2.48 0.10 14.78
CA ALA A 131 -2.84 0.98 15.90
C ALA A 131 -4.12 1.80 15.65
N GLY A 132 -5.05 1.30 14.84
CA GLY A 132 -6.26 1.99 14.40
C GLY A 132 -6.05 3.01 13.28
N GLN A 133 -4.85 3.11 12.73
CA GLN A 133 -4.50 4.09 11.70
C GLN A 133 -4.70 3.49 10.29
N GLY A 134 -5.88 3.70 9.74
CA GLY A 134 -6.23 3.18 8.42
C GLY A 134 -7.73 3.05 8.21
N GLU A 135 -8.11 2.55 7.06
CA GLU A 135 -9.50 2.19 6.77
C GLU A 135 -9.56 0.89 5.97
N PRO A 136 -10.65 0.11 6.07
CA PRO A 136 -10.84 -1.10 5.27
C PRO A 136 -10.75 -0.80 3.77
N ALA A 137 -9.95 -1.59 3.05
CA ALA A 137 -9.79 -1.45 1.61
C ALA A 137 -10.71 -2.42 0.85
N TYR A 138 -11.42 -1.90 -0.16
CA TYR A 138 -12.35 -2.65 -1.00
C TYR A 138 -12.02 -2.51 -2.49
N SER A 139 -11.39 -1.41 -2.89
CA SER A 139 -11.00 -1.11 -4.25
C SER A 139 -9.56 -0.59 -4.30
N PRO A 140 -8.80 -0.89 -5.37
CA PRO A 140 -7.44 -0.38 -5.55
C PRO A 140 -7.35 1.15 -5.73
N ILE A 141 -8.48 1.81 -6.03
CA ILE A 141 -8.54 3.25 -6.30
C ILE A 141 -9.49 4.00 -5.34
N GLN A 142 -9.93 3.37 -4.26
CA GLN A 142 -10.91 3.86 -3.29
C GLN A 142 -10.62 5.28 -2.77
N ARG A 143 -9.35 5.65 -2.60
CA ARG A 143 -8.94 6.99 -2.12
C ARG A 143 -8.60 7.98 -3.24
N ASN A 144 -8.85 7.61 -4.48
CA ASN A 144 -8.72 8.53 -5.60
C ASN A 144 -10.04 9.27 -5.85
N PRO A 145 -10.04 10.59 -6.11
CA PRO A 145 -11.28 11.34 -6.36
C PRO A 145 -12.15 10.81 -7.50
N LEU A 146 -11.55 10.08 -8.45
CA LEU A 146 -12.26 9.45 -9.56
C LEU A 146 -12.65 7.99 -9.28
N GLY A 147 -12.31 7.43 -8.11
CA GLY A 147 -12.51 6.03 -7.75
C GLY A 147 -13.16 5.86 -6.39
N THR A 148 -14.32 6.49 -6.18
CA THR A 148 -15.00 6.46 -4.87
C THR A 148 -16.37 5.77 -4.93
N ASP A 149 -16.54 4.77 -5.79
CA ASP A 149 -17.82 4.09 -5.91
C ASP A 149 -18.05 3.13 -4.74
N LYS A 150 -18.94 3.55 -3.82
CA LYS A 150 -19.30 2.75 -2.65
C LYS A 150 -20.08 1.46 -3.00
N GLU A 151 -20.66 1.38 -4.20
CA GLU A 151 -21.36 0.17 -4.66
C GLU A 151 -20.38 -0.97 -4.98
N ALA A 152 -19.10 -0.66 -5.18
CA ALA A 152 -18.04 -1.66 -5.31
C ALA A 152 -17.70 -2.37 -3.98
N ASN A 153 -18.11 -1.79 -2.84
CA ASN A 153 -17.92 -2.43 -1.53
C ASN A 153 -19.03 -3.46 -1.29
N ILE A 154 -18.86 -4.65 -1.87
CA ILE A 154 -19.82 -5.77 -1.78
C ILE A 154 -19.50 -6.79 -0.68
N TYR A 155 -18.42 -6.59 0.06
CA TYR A 155 -17.95 -7.54 1.07
C TYR A 155 -18.05 -6.95 2.48
N SER A 156 -18.44 -7.80 3.44
CA SER A 156 -18.39 -7.53 4.87
C SER A 156 -17.89 -8.77 5.60
N TYR A 157 -17.24 -8.62 6.75
CA TYR A 157 -16.89 -9.76 7.58
C TYR A 157 -18.15 -10.52 8.02
N ASP A 158 -18.29 -11.76 7.58
CA ASP A 158 -19.45 -12.62 7.86
C ASP A 158 -19.11 -14.10 7.57
N LEU A 159 -18.81 -14.83 8.63
CA LEU A 159 -18.40 -16.24 8.54
C LEU A 159 -19.54 -17.15 8.08
N ASP A 160 -20.80 -16.83 8.33
CA ASP A 160 -21.94 -17.62 7.87
C ASP A 160 -22.09 -17.47 6.35
N THR A 161 -21.99 -16.24 5.85
CA THR A 161 -21.97 -15.96 4.41
C THR A 161 -20.74 -16.60 3.75
N PHE A 162 -19.57 -16.54 4.39
CA PHE A 162 -18.35 -17.20 3.91
C PHE A 162 -18.62 -18.72 3.73
N ALA A 163 -19.07 -19.41 4.78
CA ALA A 163 -19.32 -20.85 4.74
C ALA A 163 -20.32 -21.25 3.63
N LYS A 164 -21.43 -20.51 3.54
CA LYS A 164 -22.43 -20.74 2.50
C LYS A 164 -21.85 -20.60 1.09
N LYS A 165 -21.08 -19.54 0.84
CA LYS A 165 -20.46 -19.30 -0.48
C LYS A 165 -19.38 -20.33 -0.82
N MET A 166 -18.64 -20.81 0.17
CA MET A 166 -17.68 -21.91 -0.02
C MET A 166 -18.41 -23.18 -0.47
N GLU A 167 -19.54 -23.51 0.15
CA GLU A 167 -20.36 -24.67 -0.26
C GLU A 167 -20.96 -24.48 -1.67
N GLU A 168 -21.43 -23.27 -2.00
CA GLU A 168 -21.95 -22.93 -3.34
C GLU A 168 -20.88 -23.14 -4.42
N LEU A 169 -19.60 -22.87 -4.11
CA LEU A 169 -18.45 -23.13 -4.98
C LEU A 169 -17.99 -24.59 -4.98
N GLY A 170 -18.63 -25.46 -4.21
CA GLY A 170 -18.33 -26.90 -4.15
C GLY A 170 -17.24 -27.27 -3.15
N TRP A 171 -16.79 -26.35 -2.30
CA TRP A 171 -15.88 -26.63 -1.21
C TRP A 171 -16.62 -27.33 -0.06
N LYS A 172 -15.98 -28.30 0.60
CA LYS A 172 -16.52 -29.01 1.76
C LYS A 172 -15.46 -29.07 2.85
N LYS A 173 -15.85 -28.90 4.11
CA LYS A 173 -14.92 -29.07 5.23
C LYS A 173 -14.52 -30.53 5.37
N GLY A 174 -13.20 -30.79 5.38
CA GLY A 174 -12.62 -32.06 5.72
C GLY A 174 -12.68 -32.39 7.22
N ASP A 175 -12.22 -33.56 7.62
CA ASP A 175 -12.20 -34.02 9.02
C ASP A 175 -11.29 -33.14 9.92
N ASP A 176 -10.30 -32.46 9.33
CA ASP A 176 -9.39 -31.53 9.99
C ASP A 176 -9.93 -30.08 10.03
N GLY A 177 -11.14 -29.87 9.50
CA GLY A 177 -11.80 -28.57 9.45
C GLY A 177 -11.37 -27.66 8.29
N ILE A 178 -10.42 -28.10 7.45
CA ILE A 178 -9.98 -27.36 6.26
C ILE A 178 -10.89 -27.69 5.08
N TYR A 179 -11.22 -26.67 4.28
CA TYR A 179 -12.02 -26.88 3.07
C TYR A 179 -11.25 -27.69 2.02
N GLU A 180 -11.97 -28.58 1.35
CA GLU A 180 -11.44 -29.40 0.24
C GLU A 180 -12.40 -29.33 -0.95
N ARG A 181 -11.82 -29.27 -2.17
CA ARG A 181 -12.56 -29.34 -3.45
C ARG A 181 -11.78 -30.22 -4.42
N ASN A 182 -12.46 -31.21 -5.03
CA ASN A 182 -11.84 -32.12 -5.99
C ASN A 182 -10.60 -32.88 -5.44
N GLY A 183 -10.58 -33.20 -4.14
CA GLY A 183 -9.45 -33.85 -3.48
C GLY A 183 -8.25 -32.94 -3.16
N GLN A 184 -8.40 -31.64 -3.38
CA GLN A 184 -7.40 -30.62 -3.05
C GLN A 184 -7.85 -29.79 -1.86
N LYS A 185 -7.00 -29.68 -0.83
CA LYS A 185 -7.22 -28.77 0.31
C LYS A 185 -7.11 -27.33 -0.12
N PHE A 186 -7.88 -26.46 0.54
CA PHE A 186 -7.72 -25.03 0.38
C PHE A 186 -6.48 -24.55 1.15
N HIS A 187 -5.34 -24.78 0.53
CA HIS A 187 -4.03 -24.41 1.03
C HIS A 187 -3.27 -23.65 -0.05
N PHE A 188 -2.76 -22.49 0.31
CA PHE A 188 -1.92 -21.66 -0.56
C PHE A 188 -0.85 -20.93 0.24
N THR A 189 0.26 -20.62 -0.41
CA THR A 189 1.41 -19.95 0.21
C THR A 189 1.59 -18.57 -0.39
N ILE A 190 1.71 -17.55 0.46
CA ILE A 190 2.11 -16.21 0.06
C ILE A 190 3.51 -15.87 0.59
N GLN A 191 4.29 -15.16 -0.21
CA GLN A 191 5.59 -14.66 0.22
C GLN A 191 5.48 -13.24 0.76
N VAL A 192 6.25 -12.93 1.82
CA VAL A 192 6.31 -11.63 2.48
C VAL A 192 7.77 -11.28 2.74
N ARG A 193 8.19 -10.05 2.51
CA ARG A 193 9.56 -9.63 2.82
C ARG A 193 9.74 -9.54 4.33
N ASP A 194 10.78 -10.21 4.83
CA ASP A 194 11.05 -10.40 6.26
C ASP A 194 11.41 -9.10 7.02
N TYR A 195 11.83 -8.06 6.30
CA TYR A 195 12.17 -6.75 6.86
C TYR A 195 11.00 -5.74 6.84
N GLU A 196 9.85 -6.10 6.28
CA GLU A 196 8.64 -5.27 6.23
C GLU A 196 7.67 -5.69 7.36
N GLU A 197 8.03 -5.37 8.63
CA GLU A 197 7.33 -5.83 9.84
C GLU A 197 5.80 -5.68 9.76
N GLU A 198 5.31 -4.51 9.37
CA GLU A 198 3.87 -4.24 9.22
C GLU A 198 3.19 -5.26 8.28
N ARG A 199 3.84 -5.59 7.16
CA ARG A 199 3.28 -6.56 6.20
C ARG A 199 3.35 -7.99 6.72
N VAL A 200 4.39 -8.33 7.47
CA VAL A 200 4.51 -9.64 8.14
C VAL A 200 3.38 -9.80 9.14
N ASP A 201 3.11 -8.78 9.95
CA ASP A 201 2.05 -8.82 10.95
C ASP A 201 0.65 -8.91 10.32
N ILE A 202 0.39 -8.12 9.27
CA ILE A 202 -0.87 -8.22 8.50
C ILE A 202 -1.04 -9.64 7.95
N ALA A 203 0.00 -10.21 7.33
CA ALA A 203 -0.08 -11.54 6.74
C ALA A 203 -0.33 -12.63 7.78
N ASN A 204 0.32 -12.55 8.95
CA ASN A 204 0.12 -13.49 10.04
C ASN A 204 -1.31 -13.44 10.58
N VAL A 205 -1.86 -12.24 10.81
CA VAL A 205 -3.24 -12.09 11.28
C VAL A 205 -4.24 -12.58 10.24
N MET A 206 -4.01 -12.29 8.94
CA MET A 206 -4.82 -12.86 7.85
C MET A 206 -4.78 -14.39 7.85
N SER A 207 -3.58 -14.99 8.02
CA SER A 207 -3.41 -16.44 8.08
C SER A 207 -4.21 -17.05 9.23
N ASP A 208 -4.16 -16.45 10.41
CA ASP A 208 -4.89 -16.93 11.58
C ASP A 208 -6.42 -16.83 11.40
N MET A 209 -6.92 -15.74 10.84
CA MET A 209 -8.35 -15.56 10.55
C MET A 209 -8.84 -16.58 9.51
N LEU A 210 -8.12 -16.74 8.42
CA LEU A 210 -8.44 -17.68 7.37
C LEU A 210 -8.41 -19.13 7.89
N LYS A 211 -7.44 -19.48 8.74
CA LYS A 211 -7.35 -20.79 9.37
C LYS A 211 -8.55 -21.09 10.25
N GLN A 212 -9.01 -20.13 11.06
CA GLN A 212 -10.23 -20.25 11.85
C GLN A 212 -11.47 -20.49 10.98
N ALA A 213 -11.49 -19.88 9.79
CA ALA A 213 -12.56 -20.11 8.81
C ALA A 213 -12.45 -21.44 8.08
N GLY A 214 -11.30 -22.12 8.11
CA GLY A 214 -11.04 -23.41 7.44
C GLY A 214 -10.25 -23.30 6.15
N VAL A 215 -9.44 -22.26 6.00
CA VAL A 215 -8.54 -22.04 4.85
C VAL A 215 -7.10 -21.88 5.35
N GLU A 216 -6.17 -22.63 4.79
CA GLU A 216 -4.76 -22.53 5.14
C GLU A 216 -4.02 -21.56 4.20
N MET A 217 -3.67 -20.39 4.72
CA MET A 217 -2.75 -19.45 4.07
C MET A 217 -1.40 -19.54 4.77
N GLU A 218 -0.41 -20.17 4.13
CA GLU A 218 0.95 -20.22 4.64
C GLU A 218 1.69 -18.91 4.34
N VAL A 219 2.36 -18.33 5.35
CA VAL A 219 3.18 -17.12 5.21
C VAL A 219 4.65 -17.53 5.08
N LYS A 220 5.24 -17.26 3.92
CA LYS A 220 6.65 -17.52 3.64
C LYS A 220 7.47 -16.23 3.71
N LEU A 221 8.32 -16.12 4.72
CA LEU A 221 9.24 -15.00 4.84
C LEU A 221 10.40 -15.13 3.85
N VAL A 222 10.67 -14.07 3.11
CA VAL A 222 11.73 -13.99 2.10
C VAL A 222 12.45 -12.64 2.18
N THR A 223 13.74 -12.61 1.88
CA THR A 223 14.46 -11.33 1.76
C THR A 223 14.19 -10.61 0.45
N LYS A 224 13.79 -11.37 -0.58
CA LYS A 224 13.42 -10.89 -1.91
C LYS A 224 12.37 -11.83 -2.50
N PHE A 225 11.38 -11.27 -3.18
CA PHE A 225 10.38 -12.09 -3.88
C PHE A 225 11.05 -13.01 -4.90
N ASP A 226 10.67 -14.27 -4.86
CA ASP A 226 11.08 -15.31 -5.79
C ASP A 226 9.87 -15.70 -6.66
N TRP A 227 9.88 -15.19 -7.89
CA TRP A 227 8.79 -15.38 -8.82
C TRP A 227 8.77 -16.79 -9.46
N ASP A 228 9.87 -17.54 -9.35
CA ASP A 228 10.03 -18.87 -9.90
C ASP A 228 9.76 -19.99 -8.87
N ALA A 229 9.63 -19.64 -7.59
CA ALA A 229 9.44 -20.61 -6.49
C ALA A 229 8.06 -21.28 -6.47
N GLY A 230 7.12 -20.81 -7.29
CA GLY A 230 5.76 -21.36 -7.37
C GLY A 230 4.86 -21.02 -6.18
N TYR A 231 5.19 -19.99 -5.41
CA TYR A 231 4.30 -19.44 -4.38
C TYR A 231 3.01 -18.92 -5.01
N ASN A 232 1.90 -19.05 -4.30
CA ASN A 232 0.58 -18.70 -4.82
C ASN A 232 0.26 -17.21 -4.80
N GLY A 233 1.13 -16.41 -4.18
CA GLY A 233 0.95 -14.97 -4.10
C GLY A 233 1.99 -14.28 -3.24
N PHE A 234 1.75 -13.01 -2.96
CA PHE A 234 2.63 -12.18 -2.14
C PHE A 234 1.84 -11.09 -1.43
N LEU A 235 2.35 -10.62 -0.29
CA LEU A 235 1.73 -9.44 0.34
C LEU A 235 2.16 -8.18 -0.41
N ALA A 236 1.18 -7.57 -1.06
CA ALA A 236 1.34 -6.39 -1.88
C ALA A 236 1.15 -5.09 -1.10
N GLY A 237 1.83 -4.05 -1.57
CA GLY A 237 1.52 -2.67 -1.28
C GLY A 237 1.60 -1.88 -2.57
N TYR A 238 0.52 -1.19 -2.91
CA TYR A 238 0.40 -0.35 -4.10
C TYR A 238 -0.28 0.97 -3.77
N SER A 239 -0.21 1.92 -4.68
CA SER A 239 -0.80 3.24 -4.51
C SER A 239 -1.27 3.82 -5.85
N THR A 240 -2.35 4.59 -5.81
CA THR A 240 -2.94 5.29 -6.96
C THR A 240 -3.16 6.78 -6.66
N GLN A 241 -2.17 7.44 -6.02
CA GLN A 241 -2.34 8.77 -5.40
C GLN A 241 -2.64 9.93 -6.35
N PHE A 242 -2.14 9.89 -7.58
CA PHE A 242 -2.28 11.03 -8.49
C PHE A 242 -3.40 10.85 -9.50
N ASP A 243 -3.42 9.71 -10.16
CA ASP A 243 -4.40 9.37 -11.17
C ASP A 243 -4.75 7.89 -11.05
N PRO A 244 -6.05 7.51 -11.11
CA PRO A 244 -6.45 6.10 -11.03
C PRO A 244 -5.90 5.28 -12.20
N ASP A 245 -5.42 5.89 -13.28
CA ASP A 245 -4.71 5.23 -14.37
C ASP A 245 -3.45 4.48 -13.90
N MET A 246 -2.90 4.81 -12.74
CA MET A 246 -1.84 4.00 -12.14
C MET A 246 -2.26 2.55 -11.85
N ALA A 247 -3.56 2.28 -11.70
CA ALA A 247 -4.09 0.92 -11.58
C ALA A 247 -3.90 0.11 -12.86
N TYR A 248 -3.84 0.75 -14.03
CA TYR A 248 -3.64 0.10 -15.34
C TYR A 248 -2.40 -0.80 -15.34
N VAL A 249 -1.28 -0.28 -14.83
CA VAL A 249 0.01 -1.01 -14.82
C VAL A 249 -0.06 -2.31 -14.03
N ASN A 250 -0.92 -2.36 -13.00
CA ASN A 250 -1.00 -3.51 -12.08
C ASN A 250 -2.13 -4.49 -12.43
N PHE A 251 -3.18 -4.05 -13.13
CA PHE A 251 -4.39 -4.88 -13.28
C PHE A 251 -4.75 -5.22 -14.73
N VAL A 252 -4.26 -4.47 -15.72
CA VAL A 252 -4.51 -4.83 -17.12
C VAL A 252 -3.73 -6.09 -17.50
N THR A 253 -4.37 -6.96 -18.26
CA THR A 253 -3.74 -8.20 -18.78
C THR A 253 -2.42 -7.88 -19.46
N ASP A 254 -1.38 -8.64 -19.14
CA ASP A 254 0.00 -8.49 -19.65
C ASP A 254 0.67 -7.11 -19.41
N ALA A 255 0.10 -6.25 -18.59
CA ALA A 255 0.76 -5.00 -18.21
C ALA A 255 2.04 -5.25 -17.39
N SER A 256 3.04 -4.38 -17.57
CA SER A 256 4.41 -4.60 -17.05
C SER A 256 4.56 -4.70 -15.54
N GLY A 257 3.61 -4.18 -14.76
CA GLY A 257 3.57 -4.28 -13.31
C GLY A 257 2.59 -5.33 -12.79
N ASN A 258 1.90 -6.05 -13.69
CA ASN A 258 0.94 -7.09 -13.32
C ASN A 258 1.64 -8.40 -12.93
N ASN A 259 2.34 -8.37 -11.80
CA ASN A 259 3.03 -9.53 -11.24
C ASN A 259 2.07 -10.62 -10.71
N MET A 260 0.77 -10.35 -10.70
CA MET A 260 -0.27 -11.31 -10.33
C MET A 260 -0.72 -12.19 -11.50
N HIS A 261 -0.29 -11.89 -12.71
CA HIS A 261 -0.82 -12.48 -13.94
C HIS A 261 -2.36 -12.42 -13.99
N TYR A 262 -2.91 -11.35 -13.39
CA TYR A 262 -4.35 -11.10 -13.37
C TYR A 262 -4.86 -10.81 -14.77
N SER A 263 -6.02 -11.35 -15.12
CA SER A 263 -6.65 -11.12 -16.41
C SER A 263 -8.18 -11.12 -16.25
N ASN A 264 -8.79 -10.02 -16.64
CA ASN A 264 -10.25 -9.87 -16.63
C ASN A 264 -10.63 -8.86 -17.72
N ALA A 265 -11.41 -9.32 -18.69
CA ALA A 265 -11.75 -8.51 -19.86
C ALA A 265 -12.57 -7.25 -19.53
N ASP A 266 -13.43 -7.29 -18.51
CA ASP A 266 -14.18 -6.11 -18.07
C ASP A 266 -13.26 -5.10 -17.38
N VAL A 267 -12.33 -5.57 -16.55
CA VAL A 267 -11.31 -4.73 -15.90
C VAL A 267 -10.41 -4.07 -16.95
N ASP A 268 -9.92 -4.83 -17.92
CA ASP A 268 -9.10 -4.31 -19.04
C ASP A 268 -9.85 -3.22 -19.78
N LYS A 269 -11.12 -3.49 -20.15
CA LYS A 269 -11.98 -2.56 -20.86
C LYS A 269 -12.14 -1.24 -20.11
N TYR A 270 -12.54 -1.32 -18.84
CA TYR A 270 -12.85 -0.10 -18.08
C TYR A 270 -11.62 0.71 -17.69
N LEU A 271 -10.47 0.07 -17.46
CA LEU A 271 -9.20 0.77 -17.27
C LEU A 271 -8.74 1.46 -18.55
N GLU A 272 -8.95 0.84 -19.72
CA GLU A 272 -8.67 1.46 -21.03
C GLU A 272 -9.60 2.65 -21.29
N GLU A 273 -10.90 2.51 -21.02
CA GLU A 273 -11.88 3.60 -21.15
C GLU A 273 -11.55 4.76 -20.18
N GLY A 274 -11.14 4.46 -18.94
CA GLY A 274 -10.70 5.46 -17.96
C GLY A 274 -9.45 6.23 -18.39
N ARG A 275 -8.50 5.54 -19.01
CA ARG A 275 -7.27 6.13 -19.57
C ARG A 275 -7.55 7.10 -20.71
N HIS A 276 -8.47 6.75 -21.60
CA HIS A 276 -8.77 7.49 -22.83
C HIS A 276 -10.00 8.38 -22.74
N GLY A 277 -10.67 8.45 -21.59
CA GLY A 277 -11.82 9.31 -21.40
C GLY A 277 -11.49 10.79 -21.61
N GLU A 278 -12.24 11.45 -22.49
CA GLU A 278 -11.98 12.84 -22.90
C GLU A 278 -12.47 13.87 -21.85
N THR A 279 -13.36 13.45 -20.94
CA THR A 279 -13.86 14.30 -19.86
C THR A 279 -13.68 13.63 -18.50
N GLU A 280 -13.70 14.44 -17.44
CA GLU A 280 -13.62 13.92 -16.07
C GLU A 280 -14.79 13.00 -15.76
N GLU A 281 -16.01 13.33 -16.25
CA GLU A 281 -17.22 12.53 -16.07
C GLU A 281 -17.08 11.15 -16.74
N ALA A 282 -16.60 11.10 -17.98
CA ALA A 282 -16.38 9.85 -18.70
C ALA A 282 -15.33 8.98 -18.01
N ARG A 283 -14.26 9.57 -17.53
CA ARG A 283 -13.25 8.86 -16.74
C ARG A 283 -13.81 8.33 -15.43
N LYS A 284 -14.59 9.13 -14.72
CA LYS A 284 -15.20 8.76 -13.45
C LYS A 284 -16.19 7.58 -13.63
N GLU A 285 -17.00 7.61 -14.69
CA GLU A 285 -17.89 6.50 -15.03
C GLU A 285 -17.09 5.21 -15.31
N ALA A 286 -16.04 5.28 -16.11
CA ALA A 286 -15.20 4.14 -16.44
C ALA A 286 -14.51 3.54 -15.19
N TYR A 287 -13.97 4.39 -14.31
CA TYR A 287 -13.36 3.90 -13.07
C TYR A 287 -14.36 3.34 -12.07
N SER A 288 -15.59 3.88 -12.01
CA SER A 288 -16.68 3.28 -11.23
C SER A 288 -17.01 1.86 -11.74
N GLU A 289 -17.12 1.67 -13.05
CA GLU A 289 -17.36 0.34 -13.63
C GLU A 289 -16.15 -0.60 -13.45
N PHE A 290 -14.92 -0.07 -13.49
CA PHE A 290 -13.72 -0.83 -13.10
C PHE A 290 -13.84 -1.35 -11.66
N GLU A 291 -14.17 -0.50 -10.69
CA GLU A 291 -14.31 -0.90 -9.29
C GLU A 291 -15.36 -2.02 -9.12
N LYS A 292 -16.52 -1.90 -9.78
CA LYS A 292 -17.58 -2.93 -9.75
C LYS A 292 -17.16 -4.24 -10.40
N ALA A 293 -16.45 -4.17 -11.52
CA ALA A 293 -15.93 -5.36 -12.21
C ALA A 293 -14.85 -6.06 -11.35
N TYR A 294 -13.94 -5.29 -10.80
CA TYR A 294 -12.87 -5.79 -9.93
C TYR A 294 -13.43 -6.43 -8.65
N ALA A 295 -14.43 -5.80 -8.02
CA ALA A 295 -15.05 -6.35 -6.80
C ALA A 295 -15.64 -7.75 -7.02
N LYS A 296 -16.16 -8.05 -8.21
CA LYS A 296 -16.73 -9.38 -8.54
C LYS A 296 -15.66 -10.46 -8.74
N ALA A 297 -14.44 -10.08 -9.14
CA ALA A 297 -13.35 -11.01 -9.43
C ALA A 297 -12.00 -10.37 -9.03
N PRO A 298 -11.73 -10.19 -7.73
CA PRO A 298 -10.53 -9.50 -7.27
C PRO A 298 -9.28 -10.35 -7.47
N GLY A 299 -8.17 -9.71 -7.86
CA GLY A 299 -6.83 -10.32 -7.90
C GLY A 299 -6.04 -10.15 -6.60
N ILE A 300 -6.44 -9.18 -5.77
CA ILE A 300 -5.85 -8.90 -4.47
C ILE A 300 -6.94 -9.03 -3.40
N LEU A 301 -6.66 -9.78 -2.37
CA LEU A 301 -7.45 -9.79 -1.15
C LEU A 301 -7.06 -8.54 -0.33
N LEU A 302 -7.70 -7.42 -0.65
CA LEU A 302 -7.42 -6.12 -0.05
C LEU A 302 -7.74 -6.13 1.45
N VAL A 303 -6.90 -5.48 2.25
CA VAL A 303 -7.06 -5.40 3.71
C VAL A 303 -7.31 -3.97 4.16
N ALA A 304 -6.34 -3.08 3.97
CA ALA A 304 -6.42 -1.73 4.50
C ALA A 304 -5.74 -0.71 3.59
N TYR A 305 -6.29 0.51 3.58
CA TYR A 305 -5.57 1.73 3.24
C TYR A 305 -4.87 2.27 4.48
N LEU A 306 -3.62 2.66 4.33
CA LEU A 306 -2.79 3.15 5.42
C LEU A 306 -2.93 4.66 5.62
N GLN A 307 -2.67 5.12 6.84
CA GLN A 307 -2.32 6.50 7.11
C GLN A 307 -0.81 6.68 6.99
N GLY A 308 -0.38 7.91 6.74
CA GLY A 308 1.03 8.27 6.70
C GLY A 308 1.37 9.14 7.89
N ASP A 309 2.12 8.60 8.83
CA ASP A 309 2.45 9.28 10.08
C ASP A 309 3.83 9.92 9.99
N TYR A 310 3.86 11.24 10.15
CA TYR A 310 5.10 11.99 10.27
C TYR A 310 5.22 12.62 11.66
N VAL A 311 6.39 12.48 12.23
CA VAL A 311 6.75 13.10 13.53
C VAL A 311 7.92 14.03 13.30
N GLY A 312 7.82 15.24 13.80
CA GLY A 312 8.90 16.23 13.73
C GLY A 312 9.11 16.95 15.05
N VAL A 313 10.24 17.64 15.14
CA VAL A 313 10.53 18.52 16.29
C VAL A 313 9.51 19.66 16.37
N SER A 314 9.19 20.15 17.56
CA SER A 314 8.15 21.17 17.77
C SER A 314 8.42 22.50 17.07
N GLY A 315 9.69 22.78 16.71
CA GLY A 315 10.07 23.95 15.94
C GLY A 315 9.83 23.86 14.43
N LEU A 316 9.50 22.68 13.90
CA LEU A 316 9.17 22.47 12.50
C LEU A 316 7.68 22.73 12.28
N ASP A 317 7.34 23.60 11.31
CA ASP A 317 5.97 24.01 11.00
C ASP A 317 5.75 24.13 9.49
N GLY A 318 4.48 24.22 9.07
CA GLY A 318 4.07 24.46 7.68
C GLY A 318 3.80 23.20 6.86
N LEU A 319 3.83 22.01 7.44
CA LEU A 319 3.40 20.79 6.76
C LEU A 319 1.88 20.85 6.51
N ASP A 320 1.48 20.65 5.26
CA ASP A 320 0.06 20.63 4.87
C ASP A 320 -0.42 19.18 4.67
N THR A 321 -1.34 18.75 5.55
CA THR A 321 -1.90 17.41 5.57
C THR A 321 -3.10 17.20 4.63
N THR A 322 -3.49 18.23 3.87
CA THR A 322 -4.68 18.16 2.99
C THR A 322 -4.45 17.30 1.74
N ARG A 323 -3.19 17.05 1.38
CA ARG A 323 -2.83 16.24 0.22
C ARG A 323 -2.79 14.76 0.56
N VAL A 324 -3.38 13.93 -0.30
CA VAL A 324 -3.23 12.47 -0.26
C VAL A 324 -1.81 12.10 -0.69
N LEU A 325 -1.09 11.38 0.18
CA LEU A 325 0.26 10.91 -0.09
C LEU A 325 0.25 9.54 -0.82
N GLY A 326 1.37 9.20 -1.43
CA GLY A 326 1.53 7.97 -2.18
C GLY A 326 2.07 6.80 -1.37
N HIS A 327 2.58 5.81 -2.09
CA HIS A 327 3.20 4.62 -1.50
C HIS A 327 4.34 4.99 -0.56
N HIS A 328 4.37 4.38 0.62
CA HIS A 328 5.29 4.75 1.71
C HIS A 328 5.24 6.25 2.05
N SER A 329 4.04 6.82 2.00
CA SER A 329 3.80 8.24 2.34
C SER A 329 4.65 9.23 1.53
N VAL A 330 5.04 8.85 0.29
CA VAL A 330 5.82 9.74 -0.60
C VAL A 330 5.00 10.97 -0.96
N GLY A 331 5.66 12.11 -1.02
CA GLY A 331 5.05 13.38 -1.42
C GLY A 331 4.83 14.36 -0.28
N VAL A 332 5.25 14.07 0.95
CA VAL A 332 5.12 14.98 2.12
C VAL A 332 5.68 16.37 1.86
N MET A 333 6.77 16.47 1.12
CA MET A 333 7.47 17.75 0.84
C MET A 333 6.85 18.56 -0.31
N TRP A 334 5.59 18.30 -0.68
CA TRP A 334 4.96 18.96 -1.81
C TRP A 334 4.82 20.48 -1.65
N ASN A 335 4.74 20.96 -0.39
CA ASN A 335 4.67 22.39 -0.02
C ASN A 335 5.87 22.84 0.83
N ILE A 336 7.04 22.24 0.65
CA ILE A 336 8.24 22.52 1.47
C ILE A 336 8.68 23.98 1.44
N GLU A 337 8.26 24.74 0.43
CA GLU A 337 8.49 26.19 0.36
C GLU A 337 7.77 26.98 1.46
N ASP A 338 6.77 26.41 2.11
CA ASP A 338 6.03 27.00 3.22
C ASP A 338 6.59 26.59 4.58
N TRP A 339 7.42 25.55 4.62
CA TRP A 339 7.95 25.04 5.87
C TRP A 339 8.93 25.98 6.52
N THR A 340 8.91 26.02 7.83
CA THR A 340 9.87 26.76 8.67
C THR A 340 10.37 25.86 9.78
N ILE A 341 11.59 26.10 10.25
CA ILE A 341 12.17 25.42 11.40
C ILE A 341 12.84 26.44 12.31
N THR A 342 12.43 26.44 13.58
CA THR A 342 13.04 27.24 14.64
C THR A 342 13.79 26.31 15.58
N LYS A 343 15.06 26.59 15.80
CA LYS A 343 15.93 25.83 16.73
C LYS A 343 15.97 26.51 18.09
#